data_3f4c54128647f61022f55285b7fd9ec0
#
_entry.id   3f4c54128647f61022f55285b7fd9ec0
#
_cell.length_a   1.000
_cell.length_b   1.000
_cell.length_c   1.000
_cell.angle_alpha   90.00
_cell.angle_beta   90.00
_cell.angle_gamma   90.00
#
_symmetry.space_group_name_H-M   'P 1'
#
loop_
_entity.id
_entity.type
_entity.pdbx_description
1 polymer ?
#
loop_
_entity_poly.entity_id
_entity_poly.type
_entity_poly.pdbx_seq_one_letter_code
_entity_poly.pdbx_strand_id
1 'polypeptide(L)'
;MRKSVCILTLVLVPVVAYAAENGLKWAYPVEPPPGNNADAAPPSKPVNQALIAATYTGLPKMPEVVAKGKPLPCMQCHLANGGSHPESAAISGLSVNYIIEQVHAFRDGERVDVRTGRMVLASKAISEKELKEAAEYYAAIGPERQKWIKTVASNDVPKGPAPFGGGGFRYHAADGGTEPLPAGMVVEVAENDDLVRARDQIDGGFVQYVRADDLALGEKIATAGACGTCHGADYRGVGDVPRLAGQHTVYLIRQLKDMQTGARKDKNVALMKPIVEKLSDREIVAVSAYLASKNP
;
A
#
# COMPACT_ATOMS: atom_id res chain seq x y z
N MET A 1 55.18 -20.70 3.91
CA MET A 1 54.09 -20.06 3.15
C MET A 1 52.80 -20.28 3.92
N ARG A 2 52.33 -19.29 4.67
CA ARG A 2 51.06 -19.34 5.42
C ARG A 2 49.99 -18.71 4.55
N LYS A 3 48.97 -19.48 4.19
CA LYS A 3 47.77 -18.99 3.48
C LYS A 3 46.83 -18.38 4.49
N SER A 4 46.67 -17.06 4.47
CA SER A 4 45.63 -16.35 5.20
C SER A 4 44.28 -16.57 4.51
N VAL A 5 43.36 -17.24 5.19
CA VAL A 5 41.98 -17.35 4.76
C VAL A 5 41.23 -16.15 5.35
N CYS A 6 40.82 -15.22 4.47
CA CYS A 6 39.95 -14.12 4.82
C CYS A 6 38.52 -14.67 4.93
N ILE A 7 38.04 -14.84 6.16
CA ILE A 7 36.63 -15.18 6.40
C ILE A 7 35.85 -13.88 6.32
N LEU A 8 35.11 -13.72 5.22
CA LEU A 8 34.14 -12.63 5.03
C LEU A 8 32.90 -12.97 5.89
N THR A 9 32.82 -12.41 7.09
CA THR A 9 31.64 -12.52 7.93
C THR A 9 30.54 -11.64 7.33
N LEU A 10 29.58 -12.29 6.67
CA LEU A 10 28.35 -11.64 6.20
C LEU A 10 27.52 -11.29 7.47
N VAL A 11 27.53 -10.04 7.85
CA VAL A 11 26.63 -9.52 8.89
C VAL A 11 25.23 -9.45 8.30
N LEU A 12 24.47 -10.52 8.47
CA LEU A 12 23.01 -10.51 8.30
C LEU A 12 22.42 -9.66 9.42
N VAL A 13 22.25 -8.36 9.22
CA VAL A 13 21.43 -7.54 10.09
C VAL A 13 19.98 -8.01 9.89
N PRO A 14 19.32 -8.53 10.92
CA PRO A 14 17.94 -9.00 10.76
C PRO A 14 17.05 -7.79 10.49
N VAL A 15 16.44 -7.76 9.32
CA VAL A 15 15.46 -6.77 8.87
C VAL A 15 14.28 -6.64 9.84
N VAL A 16 14.07 -7.64 10.68
CA VAL A 16 13.01 -7.69 11.71
C VAL A 16 13.25 -6.69 12.86
N ALA A 17 14.50 -6.35 13.18
CA ALA A 17 14.82 -5.43 14.28
C ALA A 17 14.45 -3.97 13.95
N TYR A 18 14.51 -3.58 12.69
CA TYR A 18 14.27 -2.19 12.26
C TYR A 18 12.80 -1.74 12.42
N ALA A 19 11.86 -2.64 12.23
CA ALA A 19 10.43 -2.34 12.38
C ALA A 19 9.99 -2.20 13.84
N ALA A 20 10.66 -2.89 14.76
CA ALA A 20 10.29 -2.89 16.19
C ALA A 20 10.75 -1.63 16.94
N GLU A 21 11.82 -0.97 16.50
CA GLU A 21 12.39 0.19 17.19
C GLU A 21 11.79 1.54 16.77
N ASN A 22 11.10 1.62 15.63
CA ASN A 22 10.69 2.89 15.03
C ASN A 22 9.18 3.19 15.09
N GLY A 23 8.46 2.70 16.08
CA GLY A 23 7.11 3.20 16.38
C GLY A 23 6.00 2.84 15.38
N LEU A 24 6.24 1.93 14.43
CA LEU A 24 5.22 1.46 13.48
C LEU A 24 4.15 0.53 14.08
N LYS A 25 4.16 0.36 15.41
CA LYS A 25 3.20 -0.52 16.13
C LYS A 25 1.74 -0.11 15.99
N TRP A 26 1.46 1.11 15.59
CA TRP A 26 0.12 1.68 15.59
C TRP A 26 -0.59 1.68 14.23
N ALA A 27 0.12 1.49 13.13
CA ALA A 27 -0.47 1.46 11.79
C ALA A 27 -0.98 0.08 11.38
N TYR A 28 -0.55 -0.96 12.13
CA TYR A 28 -0.90 -2.34 11.87
C TYR A 28 -1.14 -3.03 13.20
N PRO A 29 -1.98 -4.05 13.29
CA PRO A 29 -1.73 -5.13 14.23
C PRO A 29 -0.42 -5.80 13.76
N VAL A 30 0.72 -5.33 14.28
CA VAL A 30 2.08 -5.66 13.81
C VAL A 30 2.48 -7.08 14.16
N GLU A 31 1.76 -7.68 15.06
CA GLU A 31 1.92 -9.08 15.37
C GLU A 31 0.64 -9.80 15.00
N PRO A 32 0.73 -10.89 14.21
CA PRO A 32 -0.36 -11.84 14.29
C PRO A 32 -0.54 -12.16 15.77
N PRO A 33 -1.76 -12.24 16.30
CA PRO A 33 -1.97 -12.63 17.67
C PRO A 33 -1.15 -13.91 17.92
N PRO A 34 -0.46 -14.04 19.06
CA PRO A 34 0.32 -15.23 19.37
C PRO A 34 -0.64 -16.43 19.44
N GLY A 35 -0.66 -17.24 18.40
CA GLY A 35 -1.55 -18.37 18.24
C GLY A 35 -1.72 -18.68 16.77
N ASN A 36 -1.04 -19.69 16.31
CA ASN A 36 -1.21 -20.51 15.11
C ASN A 36 -2.23 -19.99 14.07
N ASN A 37 -1.87 -18.98 13.32
CA ASN A 37 -2.63 -18.58 12.15
C ASN A 37 -2.40 -19.48 10.91
N ALA A 38 -1.72 -20.61 11.08
CA ALA A 38 -1.63 -21.62 10.03
C ALA A 38 -3.01 -22.18 9.65
N ASP A 39 -3.95 -22.20 10.61
CA ASP A 39 -5.29 -22.75 10.41
C ASP A 39 -6.33 -21.70 9.98
N ALA A 40 -6.01 -20.40 10.03
CA ALA A 40 -6.94 -19.32 9.71
C ALA A 40 -6.89 -18.86 8.25
N ALA A 41 -5.94 -19.32 7.45
CA ALA A 41 -5.97 -19.11 6.01
C ALA A 41 -6.78 -20.26 5.38
N PRO A 42 -7.99 -19.99 4.84
CA PRO A 42 -8.59 -20.98 3.95
C PRO A 42 -7.58 -21.27 2.84
N PRO A 43 -7.48 -22.53 2.38
CA PRO A 43 -6.58 -22.86 1.29
C PRO A 43 -6.83 -21.84 0.18
N SER A 44 -5.77 -21.24 -0.32
CA SER A 44 -5.85 -20.29 -1.44
C SER A 44 -6.54 -21.03 -2.57
N LYS A 45 -7.84 -20.81 -2.75
CA LYS A 45 -8.53 -21.33 -3.93
C LYS A 45 -7.74 -20.80 -5.11
N PRO A 46 -7.37 -21.62 -6.08
CA PRO A 46 -6.64 -21.16 -7.25
C PRO A 46 -7.42 -19.98 -7.81
N VAL A 47 -6.73 -18.87 -8.02
CA VAL A 47 -7.31 -17.65 -8.59
C VAL A 47 -8.01 -18.08 -9.88
N ASN A 48 -9.33 -18.00 -9.91
CA ASN A 48 -10.09 -18.43 -11.08
C ASN A 48 -9.83 -17.44 -12.20
N GLN A 49 -8.95 -17.80 -13.13
CA GLN A 49 -8.61 -16.95 -14.27
C GLN A 49 -9.83 -16.59 -15.13
N ALA A 50 -10.87 -17.42 -15.13
CA ALA A 50 -12.12 -17.12 -15.83
C ALA A 50 -12.92 -16.02 -15.12
N LEU A 51 -12.90 -15.99 -13.78
CA LEU A 51 -13.50 -14.90 -13.00
C LEU A 51 -12.71 -13.60 -13.23
N ILE A 52 -11.39 -13.67 -13.25
CA ILE A 52 -10.53 -12.56 -13.61
C ILE A 52 -10.89 -12.01 -15.00
N ALA A 53 -11.01 -12.87 -16.00
CA ALA A 53 -11.34 -12.44 -17.37
C ALA A 53 -12.73 -11.81 -17.48
N ALA A 54 -13.73 -12.33 -16.76
CA ALA A 54 -15.10 -11.77 -16.74
C ALA A 54 -15.15 -10.40 -16.01
N THR A 55 -14.30 -10.21 -15.01
CA THR A 55 -14.22 -9.00 -14.19
C THR A 55 -13.49 -7.85 -14.89
N TYR A 56 -12.72 -8.16 -15.95
CA TYR A 56 -11.86 -7.19 -16.66
C TYR A 56 -12.38 -6.72 -18.01
N THR A 57 -13.67 -6.84 -18.28
CA THR A 57 -14.26 -6.24 -19.47
C THR A 57 -13.96 -4.73 -19.52
N GLY A 58 -13.28 -4.32 -20.59
CA GLY A 58 -12.95 -2.91 -20.83
C GLY A 58 -11.63 -2.41 -20.23
N LEU A 59 -10.79 -3.29 -19.68
CA LEU A 59 -9.39 -2.95 -19.42
C LEU A 59 -8.57 -3.01 -20.71
N PRO A 60 -7.46 -2.26 -20.82
CA PRO A 60 -6.50 -2.43 -21.90
C PRO A 60 -6.00 -3.88 -21.98
N LYS A 61 -5.45 -4.28 -23.12
CA LYS A 61 -4.81 -5.59 -23.25
C LYS A 61 -3.68 -5.70 -22.24
N MET A 62 -3.82 -6.67 -21.32
CA MET A 62 -2.84 -6.86 -20.25
C MET A 62 -1.52 -7.41 -20.78
N PRO A 63 -0.38 -6.76 -20.52
CA PRO A 63 0.94 -7.28 -20.86
C PRO A 63 1.27 -8.55 -20.07
N GLU A 64 2.12 -9.40 -20.63
CA GLU A 64 2.52 -10.66 -19.99
C GLU A 64 3.22 -10.43 -18.65
N VAL A 65 4.04 -9.41 -18.53
CA VAL A 65 4.73 -9.05 -17.28
C VAL A 65 3.75 -8.71 -16.15
N VAL A 66 2.61 -8.11 -16.48
CA VAL A 66 1.56 -7.81 -15.49
C VAL A 66 0.90 -9.09 -14.98
N ALA A 67 0.57 -10.02 -15.90
CA ALA A 67 -0.17 -11.25 -15.60
C ALA A 67 0.71 -12.39 -15.08
N LYS A 68 1.95 -12.51 -15.58
CA LYS A 68 2.83 -13.68 -15.39
C LYS A 68 4.29 -13.33 -15.14
N GLY A 69 4.61 -12.05 -14.87
CA GLY A 69 5.96 -11.57 -14.62
C GLY A 69 6.67 -12.37 -13.51
N LYS A 70 7.97 -12.57 -13.65
CA LYS A 70 8.79 -13.27 -12.67
C LYS A 70 9.76 -12.30 -12.00
N PRO A 71 10.10 -12.50 -10.73
CA PRO A 71 9.60 -13.55 -9.81
C PRO A 71 8.17 -13.33 -9.31
N LEU A 72 7.61 -12.14 -9.49
CA LEU A 72 6.29 -11.74 -9.03
C LEU A 72 5.56 -10.97 -10.13
N PRO A 73 4.38 -11.42 -10.60
CA PRO A 73 3.58 -10.62 -11.53
C PRO A 73 3.04 -9.36 -10.85
N CYS A 74 2.99 -8.24 -11.56
CA CYS A 74 2.54 -6.96 -11.01
C CYS A 74 1.13 -7.05 -10.42
N MET A 75 0.23 -7.78 -11.11
CA MET A 75 -1.15 -7.95 -10.66
C MET A 75 -1.31 -8.74 -9.36
N GLN A 76 -0.25 -9.40 -8.86
CA GLN A 76 -0.32 -10.12 -7.60
C GLN A 76 -0.55 -9.18 -6.41
N CYS A 77 0.02 -7.98 -6.46
CA CYS A 77 -0.10 -6.96 -5.40
C CYS A 77 -0.89 -5.74 -5.86
N HIS A 78 -0.65 -5.27 -7.09
CA HIS A 78 -1.32 -4.10 -7.64
C HIS A 78 -2.66 -4.40 -8.30
N LEU A 79 -3.04 -5.68 -8.38
CA LEU A 79 -4.22 -6.17 -9.06
C LEU A 79 -4.20 -5.85 -10.56
N ALA A 80 -5.11 -6.44 -11.33
CA ALA A 80 -5.12 -6.18 -12.77
C ALA A 80 -5.70 -4.81 -13.11
N ASN A 81 -6.61 -4.29 -12.28
CA ASN A 81 -7.15 -2.94 -12.45
C ASN A 81 -6.29 -1.83 -11.82
N GLY A 82 -5.17 -2.17 -11.19
CA GLY A 82 -4.32 -1.20 -10.51
C GLY A 82 -4.85 -0.69 -9.16
N GLY A 83 -5.97 -1.25 -8.66
CA GLY A 83 -6.63 -0.78 -7.44
C GLY A 83 -5.92 -1.18 -6.14
N SER A 84 -5.15 -2.29 -6.17
CA SER A 84 -4.28 -2.72 -5.08
C SER A 84 -5.00 -3.25 -3.82
N HIS A 85 -4.27 -3.38 -2.74
CA HIS A 85 -4.73 -3.68 -1.38
C HIS A 85 -3.99 -2.77 -0.39
N PRO A 86 -4.42 -2.67 0.87
CA PRO A 86 -3.96 -1.63 1.80
C PRO A 86 -2.46 -1.41 1.92
N GLU A 87 -1.65 -2.43 1.73
CA GLU A 87 -0.17 -2.28 1.79
C GLU A 87 0.49 -1.90 0.48
N SER A 88 -0.20 -1.99 -0.63
CA SER A 88 0.35 -1.71 -1.95
C SER A 88 -0.26 -0.44 -2.54
N ALA A 89 0.49 0.25 -3.38
CA ALA A 89 -0.02 1.44 -4.06
C ALA A 89 -1.15 1.09 -5.03
N ALA A 90 -2.21 1.87 -5.01
CA ALA A 90 -3.13 1.93 -6.13
C ALA A 90 -2.47 2.75 -7.26
N ILE A 91 -2.13 2.08 -8.35
CA ILE A 91 -1.28 2.63 -9.42
C ILE A 91 -2.00 2.94 -10.72
N SER A 92 -3.30 2.62 -10.83
CA SER A 92 -4.08 3.00 -12.00
C SER A 92 -4.17 4.51 -12.16
N GLY A 93 -4.02 4.99 -13.38
CA GLY A 93 -4.07 6.41 -13.70
C GLY A 93 -2.89 7.25 -13.21
N LEU A 94 -1.87 6.65 -12.59
CA LEU A 94 -0.61 7.33 -12.35
C LEU A 94 0.16 7.49 -13.66
N SER A 95 0.95 8.56 -13.79
CA SER A 95 1.71 8.78 -15.02
C SER A 95 2.73 7.66 -15.27
N VAL A 96 3.00 7.39 -16.55
CA VAL A 96 4.01 6.42 -16.97
C VAL A 96 5.37 6.75 -16.37
N ASN A 97 5.74 8.04 -16.42
CA ASN A 97 7.02 8.50 -15.89
C ASN A 97 7.14 8.24 -14.39
N TYR A 98 6.10 8.59 -13.62
CA TYR A 98 6.11 8.35 -12.17
C TYR A 98 6.23 6.86 -11.84
N ILE A 99 5.50 5.98 -12.52
CA ILE A 99 5.59 4.52 -12.30
C ILE A 99 7.01 4.03 -12.58
N ILE A 100 7.60 4.41 -13.71
CA ILE A 100 8.97 4.02 -14.10
C ILE A 100 9.99 4.52 -13.08
N GLU A 101 9.93 5.80 -12.71
CA GLU A 101 10.83 6.39 -11.73
C GLU A 101 10.77 5.69 -10.36
N GLN A 102 9.56 5.32 -9.92
CA GLN A 102 9.40 4.61 -8.66
C GLN A 102 9.97 3.18 -8.70
N VAL A 103 9.85 2.48 -9.81
CA VAL A 103 10.48 1.15 -9.98
C VAL A 103 11.99 1.28 -10.02
N HIS A 104 12.53 2.29 -10.69
CA HIS A 104 13.98 2.58 -10.66
C HIS A 104 14.45 2.90 -9.24
N ALA A 105 13.72 3.74 -8.49
CA ALA A 105 14.06 4.07 -7.10
C ALA A 105 14.15 2.81 -6.20
N PHE A 106 13.26 1.82 -6.39
CA PHE A 106 13.38 0.53 -5.70
C PHE A 106 14.60 -0.28 -6.15
N ARG A 107 14.91 -0.28 -7.45
CA ARG A 107 16.05 -0.98 -8.03
C ARG A 107 17.36 -0.43 -7.50
N ASP A 108 17.47 0.89 -7.41
CA ASP A 108 18.68 1.61 -7.05
C ASP A 108 18.86 1.76 -5.52
N GLY A 109 17.88 1.31 -4.73
CA GLY A 109 17.90 1.37 -3.27
C GLY A 109 17.61 2.77 -2.71
N GLU A 110 17.12 3.68 -3.53
CA GLU A 110 16.62 5.00 -3.09
C GLU A 110 15.24 4.90 -2.44
N ARG A 111 14.53 3.82 -2.73
CA ARG A 111 13.27 3.46 -2.09
C ARG A 111 13.32 1.99 -1.67
N VAL A 112 12.99 1.73 -0.41
CA VAL A 112 13.04 0.37 0.16
C VAL A 112 11.63 -0.03 0.59
N ASP A 113 11.22 -1.24 0.21
CA ASP A 113 10.06 -1.88 0.81
C ASP A 113 10.52 -2.56 2.10
N VAL A 114 10.54 -1.79 3.18
CA VAL A 114 11.12 -2.21 4.48
C VAL A 114 10.40 -3.40 5.10
N ARG A 115 9.17 -3.66 4.68
CA ARG A 115 8.36 -4.73 5.26
C ARG A 115 8.51 -6.06 4.54
N THR A 116 8.39 -6.06 3.21
CA THR A 116 8.32 -7.30 2.45
C THR A 116 9.49 -7.49 1.48
N GLY A 117 10.17 -6.41 1.11
CA GLY A 117 11.21 -6.42 0.09
C GLY A 117 10.73 -6.78 -1.33
N ARG A 118 9.42 -7.02 -1.51
CA ARG A 118 8.85 -7.54 -2.78
C ARG A 118 9.06 -6.58 -3.93
N MET A 119 8.88 -5.26 -3.72
CA MET A 119 9.12 -4.28 -4.77
C MET A 119 10.60 -4.18 -5.15
N VAL A 120 11.52 -4.33 -4.19
CA VAL A 120 12.96 -4.39 -4.47
C VAL A 120 13.29 -5.63 -5.30
N LEU A 121 12.70 -6.78 -4.98
CA LEU A 121 12.89 -8.02 -5.74
C LEU A 121 12.33 -7.89 -7.16
N ALA A 122 11.11 -7.41 -7.32
CA ALA A 122 10.47 -7.23 -8.62
C ALA A 122 11.20 -6.22 -9.49
N SER A 123 11.61 -5.07 -8.92
CA SER A 123 12.29 -4.00 -9.66
C SER A 123 13.64 -4.42 -10.23
N LYS A 124 14.37 -5.30 -9.54
CA LYS A 124 15.67 -5.83 -10.01
C LYS A 124 15.53 -6.86 -11.11
N ALA A 125 14.38 -7.52 -11.22
CA ALA A 125 14.17 -8.59 -12.17
C ALA A 125 13.51 -8.12 -13.49
N ILE A 126 12.77 -7.03 -13.47
CA ILE A 126 12.05 -6.52 -14.63
C ILE A 126 12.99 -5.81 -15.61
N SER A 127 12.85 -6.09 -16.90
CA SER A 127 13.56 -5.35 -17.97
C SER A 127 12.90 -3.99 -18.23
N GLU A 128 13.65 -3.05 -18.85
CA GLU A 128 13.11 -1.73 -19.20
C GLU A 128 11.90 -1.80 -20.15
N LYS A 129 11.91 -2.75 -21.07
CA LYS A 129 10.79 -2.99 -21.98
C LYS A 129 9.54 -3.41 -21.21
N GLU A 130 9.65 -4.40 -20.34
CA GLU A 130 8.54 -4.90 -19.53
C GLU A 130 8.04 -3.84 -18.55
N LEU A 131 8.96 -3.04 -17.97
CA LEU A 131 8.60 -1.94 -17.08
C LEU A 131 7.77 -0.88 -17.82
N LYS A 132 8.19 -0.51 -19.04
CA LYS A 132 7.44 0.42 -19.87
C LYS A 132 6.04 -0.12 -20.21
N GLU A 133 5.94 -1.39 -20.65
CA GLU A 133 4.67 -2.04 -20.95
C GLU A 133 3.72 -2.06 -19.75
N ALA A 134 4.24 -2.38 -18.56
CA ALA A 134 3.46 -2.37 -17.32
C ALA A 134 3.01 -0.96 -16.93
N ALA A 135 3.89 0.03 -17.04
CA ALA A 135 3.58 1.43 -16.72
C ALA A 135 2.51 2.00 -17.67
N GLU A 136 2.65 1.78 -18.97
CA GLU A 136 1.66 2.19 -19.96
C GLU A 136 0.29 1.53 -19.73
N TYR A 137 0.28 0.24 -19.38
CA TYR A 137 -0.93 -0.48 -19.04
C TYR A 137 -1.68 0.15 -17.85
N TYR A 138 -1.00 0.34 -16.72
CA TYR A 138 -1.64 0.89 -15.54
C TYR A 138 -2.00 2.37 -15.68
N ALA A 139 -1.20 3.15 -16.40
CA ALA A 139 -1.50 4.55 -16.67
C ALA A 139 -2.75 4.74 -17.54
N ALA A 140 -3.01 3.79 -18.45
CA ALA A 140 -4.21 3.80 -19.31
C ALA A 140 -5.51 3.42 -18.58
N ILE A 141 -5.41 2.91 -17.35
CA ILE A 141 -6.58 2.55 -16.52
C ILE A 141 -6.98 3.77 -15.70
N GLY A 142 -8.16 4.32 -15.95
CA GLY A 142 -8.66 5.45 -15.17
C GLY A 142 -8.87 5.08 -13.69
N PRO A 143 -8.67 6.03 -12.76
CA PRO A 143 -8.87 5.81 -11.34
C PRO A 143 -10.33 5.48 -10.97
N GLU A 144 -11.28 5.84 -11.81
CA GLU A 144 -12.70 5.53 -11.67
C GLU A 144 -13.02 4.04 -11.73
N ARG A 145 -12.08 3.22 -12.24
CA ARG A 145 -12.21 1.76 -12.25
C ARG A 145 -11.77 1.10 -10.96
N GLN A 146 -11.23 1.86 -10.04
CA GLN A 146 -10.89 1.36 -8.71
C GLN A 146 -12.15 1.35 -7.84
N LYS A 147 -12.26 0.35 -6.99
CA LYS A 147 -13.17 0.45 -5.88
C LYS A 147 -12.60 1.40 -4.83
N TRP A 148 -13.42 2.37 -4.43
CA TRP A 148 -13.04 3.35 -3.44
C TRP A 148 -12.91 2.72 -2.07
N ILE A 149 -11.98 3.25 -1.29
CA ILE A 149 -11.97 2.99 0.14
C ILE A 149 -13.13 3.75 0.74
N LYS A 150 -14.11 3.03 1.27
CA LYS A 150 -15.16 3.64 2.05
C LYS A 150 -14.61 4.10 3.38
N THR A 151 -15.06 5.25 3.87
CA THR A 151 -14.62 5.81 5.15
C THR A 151 -15.80 5.83 6.12
N VAL A 152 -15.59 5.26 7.29
CA VAL A 152 -16.54 5.27 8.41
C VAL A 152 -15.91 5.96 9.60
N ALA A 153 -16.49 7.10 9.99
CA ALA A 153 -16.13 7.76 11.23
C ALA A 153 -16.74 6.99 12.40
N SER A 154 -15.91 6.39 13.26
CA SER A 154 -16.36 5.54 14.35
C SER A 154 -15.40 5.57 15.54
N ASN A 155 -15.93 5.30 16.73
CA ASN A 155 -15.14 5.02 17.92
C ASN A 155 -14.83 3.53 18.10
N ASP A 156 -15.45 2.68 17.28
CA ASP A 156 -15.30 1.24 17.31
C ASP A 156 -14.98 0.71 15.92
N VAL A 157 -14.35 -0.44 15.87
CA VAL A 157 -13.98 -1.13 14.63
C VAL A 157 -14.38 -2.61 14.70
N PRO A 158 -14.80 -3.25 13.61
CA PRO A 158 -15.06 -4.67 13.57
C PRO A 158 -13.86 -5.48 14.07
N LYS A 159 -14.08 -6.45 14.93
CA LYS A 159 -13.08 -7.44 15.32
C LYS A 159 -12.76 -8.35 14.14
N GLY A 160 -11.55 -8.87 14.15
CA GLY A 160 -11.18 -9.88 13.17
C GLY A 160 -9.69 -10.07 12.99
N PRO A 161 -9.29 -11.18 12.36
CA PRO A 161 -7.90 -11.49 12.13
C PRO A 161 -7.31 -10.68 10.98
N ALA A 162 -6.03 -10.39 11.08
CA ALA A 162 -5.25 -9.93 9.95
C ALA A 162 -5.04 -11.09 8.93
N PRO A 163 -4.92 -10.81 7.63
CA PRO A 163 -4.59 -11.84 6.66
C PRO A 163 -3.20 -12.43 6.90
N PHE A 164 -3.03 -13.70 6.54
CA PHE A 164 -1.72 -14.35 6.59
C PHE A 164 -0.68 -13.57 5.77
N GLY A 165 0.48 -13.36 6.34
CA GLY A 165 1.56 -12.58 5.70
C GLY A 165 1.35 -11.07 5.70
N GLY A 166 0.32 -10.58 6.40
CA GLY A 166 -0.05 -9.17 6.46
C GLY A 166 -0.95 -8.74 5.31
N GLY A 167 -1.03 -7.49 5.02
CA GLY A 167 -1.89 -6.94 3.99
C GLY A 167 -2.41 -5.56 4.39
N GLY A 168 -2.15 -5.19 5.66
CA GLY A 168 -2.53 -3.91 6.22
C GLY A 168 -4.04 -3.75 6.45
N PHE A 169 -4.78 -4.85 6.55
CA PHE A 169 -6.22 -4.84 6.79
C PHE A 169 -6.65 -6.02 7.68
N ARG A 170 -7.93 -6.06 8.03
CA ARG A 170 -8.57 -7.17 8.76
C ARG A 170 -9.67 -7.81 7.93
N TYR A 171 -9.92 -9.08 8.19
CA TYR A 171 -11.19 -9.73 7.90
C TYR A 171 -12.14 -9.54 9.10
N HIS A 172 -13.41 -9.91 8.94
CA HIS A 172 -14.35 -9.94 10.05
C HIS A 172 -14.13 -11.20 10.91
N ALA A 173 -14.33 -11.07 12.22
CA ALA A 173 -14.39 -12.23 13.09
C ALA A 173 -15.63 -13.08 12.80
N ALA A 174 -15.52 -14.41 12.91
CA ALA A 174 -16.63 -15.32 12.64
C ALA A 174 -17.83 -15.13 13.60
N ASP A 175 -17.55 -14.69 14.83
CA ASP A 175 -18.53 -14.39 15.85
C ASP A 175 -19.03 -12.91 15.78
N GLY A 176 -18.49 -12.11 14.86
CA GLY A 176 -18.80 -10.70 14.71
C GLY A 176 -18.26 -9.84 15.86
N GLY A 177 -18.95 -8.71 16.09
CA GLY A 177 -18.63 -7.78 17.18
C GLY A 177 -17.65 -6.70 16.81
N THR A 178 -17.48 -5.76 17.74
CA THR A 178 -16.58 -4.60 17.59
C THR A 178 -15.65 -4.49 18.79
N GLU A 179 -14.62 -3.69 18.63
CA GLU A 179 -13.68 -3.30 19.69
C GLU A 179 -13.41 -1.79 19.59
N PRO A 180 -13.02 -1.12 20.69
CA PRO A 180 -12.70 0.29 20.67
C PRO A 180 -11.57 0.62 19.68
N LEU A 181 -11.75 1.71 18.93
CA LEU A 181 -10.74 2.28 18.05
C LEU A 181 -10.01 3.42 18.78
N PRO A 182 -8.75 3.24 19.18
CA PRO A 182 -7.99 4.30 19.85
C PRO A 182 -7.80 5.53 18.96
N ALA A 183 -7.68 6.71 19.56
CA ALA A 183 -7.32 7.93 18.83
C ALA A 183 -5.94 7.79 18.18
N GLY A 184 -5.78 8.36 16.99
CA GLY A 184 -4.54 8.24 16.23
C GLY A 184 -4.33 6.87 15.57
N MET A 185 -5.38 6.05 15.48
CA MET A 185 -5.36 4.78 14.76
C MET A 185 -6.37 4.80 13.61
N VAL A 186 -6.05 4.03 12.59
CA VAL A 186 -6.94 3.69 11.49
C VAL A 186 -6.88 2.18 11.25
N VAL A 187 -8.01 1.59 10.93
CA VAL A 187 -8.06 0.17 10.57
C VAL A 187 -8.82 0.03 9.26
N GLU A 188 -8.21 -0.60 8.27
CA GLU A 188 -8.90 -1.02 7.06
C GLU A 188 -9.43 -2.44 7.25
N VAL A 189 -10.69 -2.64 6.90
CA VAL A 189 -11.41 -3.92 7.01
C VAL A 189 -11.90 -4.31 5.63
N ALA A 190 -11.82 -5.57 5.26
CA ALA A 190 -12.43 -6.06 4.04
C ALA A 190 -13.92 -5.74 4.04
N GLU A 191 -14.45 -5.16 2.98
CA GLU A 191 -15.90 -4.88 2.88
C GLU A 191 -16.69 -6.16 2.77
N ASN A 192 -16.17 -7.12 2.03
CA ASN A 192 -16.66 -8.48 1.92
C ASN A 192 -15.47 -9.43 1.93
N ASP A 193 -15.38 -10.25 2.96
CA ASP A 193 -14.25 -11.14 3.19
C ASP A 193 -14.04 -12.14 2.05
N ASP A 194 -15.11 -12.72 1.52
CA ASP A 194 -15.02 -13.74 0.47
C ASP A 194 -14.57 -13.13 -0.86
N LEU A 195 -15.07 -11.95 -1.20
CA LEU A 195 -14.65 -11.24 -2.40
C LEU A 195 -13.20 -10.79 -2.31
N VAL A 196 -12.76 -10.29 -1.15
CA VAL A 196 -11.35 -9.91 -0.95
C VAL A 196 -10.44 -11.14 -1.00
N ARG A 197 -10.84 -12.28 -0.41
CA ARG A 197 -10.10 -13.55 -0.52
C ARG A 197 -10.06 -14.06 -1.96
N ALA A 198 -11.15 -13.94 -2.70
CA ALA A 198 -11.22 -14.28 -4.12
C ALA A 198 -10.46 -13.31 -5.02
N ARG A 199 -9.94 -12.21 -4.45
CA ARG A 199 -9.35 -11.09 -5.20
C ARG A 199 -10.29 -10.52 -6.25
N ASP A 200 -11.59 -10.52 -5.92
CA ASP A 200 -12.57 -9.81 -6.71
C ASP A 200 -12.31 -8.31 -6.61
N GLN A 201 -11.94 -7.74 -7.73
CA GLN A 201 -11.45 -6.37 -7.79
C GLN A 201 -12.53 -5.36 -8.18
N ILE A 202 -13.70 -5.86 -8.53
CA ILE A 202 -14.86 -5.00 -8.79
C ILE A 202 -15.65 -4.81 -7.52
N ASP A 203 -15.98 -5.91 -6.83
CA ASP A 203 -16.86 -5.90 -5.69
C ASP A 203 -16.16 -6.10 -4.33
N GLY A 204 -14.92 -6.60 -4.35
CA GLY A 204 -14.06 -6.70 -3.17
C GLY A 204 -13.43 -5.35 -2.83
N GLY A 205 -13.90 -4.64 -1.83
CA GLY A 205 -13.38 -3.35 -1.38
C GLY A 205 -12.95 -3.36 0.07
N PHE A 206 -12.56 -2.18 0.55
CA PHE A 206 -12.13 -1.98 1.91
C PHE A 206 -12.89 -0.82 2.54
N VAL A 207 -13.09 -0.91 3.83
CA VAL A 207 -13.66 0.15 4.65
C VAL A 207 -12.59 0.58 5.64
N GLN A 208 -12.18 1.84 5.62
CA GLN A 208 -11.37 2.38 6.68
C GLN A 208 -12.26 2.87 7.82
N TYR A 209 -11.93 2.47 9.03
CA TYR A 209 -12.51 2.98 10.26
C TYR A 209 -11.52 3.95 10.89
N VAL A 210 -11.99 5.14 11.18
CA VAL A 210 -11.18 6.23 11.74
C VAL A 210 -12.06 7.08 12.63
N ARG A 211 -11.50 7.67 13.69
CA ARG A 211 -12.27 8.57 14.54
C ARG A 211 -12.58 9.88 13.84
N ALA A 212 -13.73 10.48 14.15
CA ALA A 212 -14.17 11.74 13.55
C ALA A 212 -13.18 12.91 13.86
N ASP A 213 -12.61 12.92 15.07
CA ASP A 213 -11.62 13.91 15.46
C ASP A 213 -10.30 13.76 14.68
N ASP A 214 -9.88 12.53 14.34
CA ASP A 214 -8.71 12.30 13.50
C ASP A 214 -8.98 12.68 12.03
N LEU A 215 -10.18 12.45 11.49
CA LEU A 215 -10.54 12.95 10.15
C LEU A 215 -10.49 14.48 10.07
N ALA A 216 -11.06 15.16 11.07
CA ALA A 216 -11.04 16.63 11.13
C ALA A 216 -9.61 17.17 11.28
N LEU A 217 -8.76 16.50 12.07
CA LEU A 217 -7.34 16.81 12.17
C LEU A 217 -6.65 16.64 10.82
N GLY A 218 -6.93 15.55 10.11
CA GLY A 218 -6.36 15.27 8.78
C GLY A 218 -6.72 16.34 7.74
N GLU A 219 -7.97 16.81 7.74
CA GLU A 219 -8.41 17.91 6.87
C GLU A 219 -7.65 19.20 7.17
N LYS A 220 -7.52 19.54 8.45
CA LYS A 220 -6.77 20.72 8.88
C LYS A 220 -5.30 20.66 8.43
N ILE A 221 -4.66 19.50 8.57
CA ILE A 221 -3.27 19.29 8.17
C ILE A 221 -3.12 19.38 6.65
N ALA A 222 -3.97 18.72 5.88
CA ALA A 222 -3.91 18.73 4.42
C ALA A 222 -4.09 20.14 3.85
N THR A 223 -4.97 20.93 4.47
CA THR A 223 -5.23 22.32 4.09
C THR A 223 -4.06 23.24 4.49
N ALA A 224 -3.62 23.18 5.75
CA ALA A 224 -2.54 24.02 6.26
C ALA A 224 -1.18 23.68 5.65
N GLY A 225 -0.94 22.38 5.36
CA GLY A 225 0.25 21.87 4.69
C GLY A 225 0.25 22.08 3.18
N ALA A 226 -0.81 22.69 2.63
CA ALA A 226 -0.96 23.01 1.21
C ALA A 226 -0.71 21.79 0.29
N CYS A 227 -1.11 20.57 0.72
CA CYS A 227 -0.90 19.34 -0.06
C CYS A 227 -1.49 19.45 -1.48
N GLY A 228 -2.65 20.12 -1.60
CA GLY A 228 -3.33 20.35 -2.88
C GLY A 228 -2.55 21.25 -3.85
N THR A 229 -1.57 22.02 -3.39
CA THR A 229 -0.75 22.88 -4.27
C THR A 229 0.04 22.06 -5.28
N CYS A 230 0.58 20.93 -4.86
CA CYS A 230 1.34 20.01 -5.72
C CYS A 230 0.50 18.82 -6.19
N HIS A 231 -0.32 18.26 -5.30
CA HIS A 231 -1.12 17.06 -5.58
C HIS A 231 -2.48 17.36 -6.24
N GLY A 232 -2.74 18.61 -6.65
CA GLY A 232 -4.01 19.07 -7.21
C GLY A 232 -5.04 19.43 -6.14
N ALA A 233 -5.96 20.35 -6.45
CA ALA A 233 -6.98 20.83 -5.50
C ALA A 233 -7.82 19.71 -4.89
N ASP A 234 -8.10 18.67 -5.67
CA ASP A 234 -8.85 17.47 -5.25
C ASP A 234 -7.94 16.31 -4.85
N TYR A 235 -6.63 16.54 -4.71
CA TYR A 235 -5.61 15.53 -4.41
C TYR A 235 -5.51 14.41 -5.47
N ARG A 236 -5.96 14.65 -6.68
CA ARG A 236 -5.98 13.66 -7.79
C ARG A 236 -4.67 13.56 -8.55
N GLY A 237 -3.66 14.32 -8.13
CA GLY A 237 -2.38 14.40 -8.83
C GLY A 237 -2.37 15.42 -9.96
N VAL A 238 -1.17 15.82 -10.39
CA VAL A 238 -0.97 16.73 -11.53
C VAL A 238 0.30 16.31 -12.27
N GLY A 239 0.18 15.88 -13.52
CA GLY A 239 1.33 15.40 -14.30
C GLY A 239 2.00 14.20 -13.62
N ASP A 240 3.28 14.32 -13.27
CA ASP A 240 4.05 13.28 -12.58
C ASP A 240 3.91 13.34 -11.05
N VAL A 241 3.19 14.31 -10.50
CA VAL A 241 2.89 14.36 -9.07
C VAL A 241 1.74 13.39 -8.77
N PRO A 242 1.95 12.37 -7.92
CA PRO A 242 0.99 11.28 -7.78
C PRO A 242 -0.30 11.70 -7.09
N ARG A 243 -1.36 11.00 -7.44
CA ARG A 243 -2.64 11.04 -6.76
C ARG A 243 -2.53 10.55 -5.32
N LEU A 244 -3.16 11.28 -4.38
CA LEU A 244 -3.33 10.89 -2.99
C LEU A 244 -4.77 10.47 -2.67
N ALA A 245 -5.74 11.10 -3.36
CA ALA A 245 -7.16 10.80 -3.21
C ALA A 245 -7.46 9.32 -3.47
N GLY A 246 -8.18 8.67 -2.57
CA GLY A 246 -8.56 7.27 -2.66
C GLY A 246 -7.41 6.26 -2.64
N GLN A 247 -6.20 6.66 -2.26
CA GLN A 247 -5.14 5.72 -1.92
C GLN A 247 -5.45 5.02 -0.60
N HIS A 248 -4.96 3.80 -0.45
CA HIS A 248 -5.07 3.11 0.83
C HIS A 248 -4.39 3.88 1.95
N THR A 249 -5.09 4.05 3.05
CA THR A 249 -4.59 4.81 4.21
C THR A 249 -3.30 4.22 4.74
N VAL A 250 -3.26 2.90 4.89
CA VAL A 250 -2.07 2.16 5.35
C VAL A 250 -0.87 2.39 4.43
N TYR A 251 -1.09 2.41 3.11
CA TYR A 251 -0.05 2.74 2.15
C TYR A 251 0.45 4.19 2.32
N LEU A 252 -0.45 5.17 2.45
CA LEU A 252 -0.08 6.57 2.65
C LEU A 252 0.73 6.78 3.93
N ILE A 253 0.27 6.20 5.05
CA ILE A 253 0.99 6.24 6.34
C ILE A 253 2.42 5.74 6.14
N ARG A 254 2.57 4.57 5.51
CA ARG A 254 3.89 4.00 5.28
C ARG A 254 4.77 4.91 4.42
N GLN A 255 4.22 5.50 3.35
CA GLN A 255 5.01 6.40 2.51
C GLN A 255 5.51 7.63 3.26
N LEU A 256 4.67 8.25 4.08
CA LEU A 256 5.09 9.40 4.89
C LEU A 256 6.15 9.00 5.92
N LYS A 257 6.01 7.83 6.56
CA LYS A 257 7.03 7.29 7.47
C LYS A 257 8.33 6.92 6.75
N ASP A 258 8.25 6.28 5.58
CA ASP A 258 9.42 5.95 4.78
C ASP A 258 10.22 7.20 4.37
N MET A 259 9.54 8.31 4.07
CA MET A 259 10.17 9.60 3.80
C MET A 259 10.80 10.20 5.06
N GLN A 260 10.15 10.11 6.23
CA GLN A 260 10.71 10.59 7.50
C GLN A 260 11.98 9.82 7.88
N THR A 261 11.97 8.51 7.73
CA THR A 261 13.07 7.62 8.15
C THR A 261 14.18 7.51 7.12
N GLY A 262 13.98 8.02 5.90
CA GLY A 262 14.92 7.89 4.79
C GLY A 262 14.89 6.53 4.09
N ALA A 263 13.92 5.66 4.39
CA ALA A 263 13.67 4.44 3.63
C ALA A 263 13.17 4.75 2.21
N ARG A 264 12.60 5.94 2.01
CA ARG A 264 12.28 6.53 0.73
C ARG A 264 12.98 7.88 0.63
N LYS A 265 13.97 7.98 -0.27
CA LYS A 265 14.83 9.16 -0.46
C LYS A 265 15.10 9.48 -1.94
N ASP A 266 14.26 8.96 -2.84
CA ASP A 266 14.35 9.29 -4.26
C ASP A 266 14.19 10.80 -4.50
N LYS A 267 14.60 11.26 -5.67
CA LYS A 267 14.61 12.70 -6.01
C LYS A 267 13.29 13.43 -5.74
N ASN A 268 12.16 12.72 -5.86
CA ASN A 268 10.83 13.30 -5.66
C ASN A 268 10.53 13.56 -4.18
N VAL A 269 11.26 12.91 -3.27
CA VAL A 269 11.10 13.10 -1.81
C VAL A 269 11.67 14.43 -1.34
N ALA A 270 12.60 15.04 -2.08
CA ALA A 270 13.24 16.29 -1.67
C ALA A 270 12.24 17.41 -1.34
N LEU A 271 11.12 17.48 -2.09
CA LEU A 271 10.06 18.46 -1.84
C LEU A 271 9.12 18.04 -0.70
N MET A 272 8.94 16.74 -0.49
CA MET A 272 8.06 16.19 0.54
C MET A 272 8.70 16.16 1.93
N LYS A 273 10.01 15.95 1.99
CA LYS A 273 10.74 15.75 3.24
C LYS A 273 10.52 16.88 4.26
N PRO A 274 10.68 18.16 3.94
CA PRO A 274 10.47 19.25 4.90
C PRO A 274 9.01 19.38 5.39
N ILE A 275 8.06 18.78 4.68
CA ILE A 275 6.65 18.73 5.07
C ILE A 275 6.44 17.58 6.06
N VAL A 276 6.89 16.37 5.69
CA VAL A 276 6.63 15.16 6.48
C VAL A 276 7.44 15.09 7.77
N GLU A 277 8.65 15.67 7.81
CA GLU A 277 9.50 15.70 9.01
C GLU A 277 8.84 16.40 10.21
N LYS A 278 7.89 17.28 9.96
CA LYS A 278 7.19 18.05 11.00
C LYS A 278 5.97 17.34 11.56
N LEU A 279 5.51 16.27 10.91
CA LEU A 279 4.30 15.57 11.29
C LEU A 279 4.60 14.55 12.41
N SER A 280 3.80 14.60 13.46
CA SER A 280 3.74 13.54 14.46
C SER A 280 3.07 12.29 13.88
N ASP A 281 3.21 11.16 14.56
CA ASP A 281 2.59 9.90 14.13
C ASP A 281 1.07 9.99 14.02
N ARG A 282 0.41 10.66 14.98
CA ARG A 282 -1.03 10.90 14.92
C ARG A 282 -1.43 11.77 13.71
N GLU A 283 -0.64 12.79 13.40
CA GLU A 283 -0.90 13.65 12.26
C GLU A 283 -0.71 12.92 10.93
N ILE A 284 0.27 12.03 10.84
CA ILE A 284 0.45 11.16 9.67
C ILE A 284 -0.76 10.25 9.47
N VAL A 285 -1.26 9.61 10.53
CA VAL A 285 -2.48 8.79 10.45
C VAL A 285 -3.66 9.63 10.01
N ALA A 286 -3.87 10.76 10.65
CA ALA A 286 -4.99 11.65 10.40
C ALA A 286 -5.03 12.17 8.95
N VAL A 287 -3.91 12.72 8.45
CA VAL A 287 -3.84 13.24 7.08
C VAL A 287 -3.97 12.11 6.05
N SER A 288 -3.39 10.94 6.31
CA SER A 288 -3.53 9.78 5.43
C SER A 288 -4.98 9.31 5.32
N ALA A 289 -5.70 9.21 6.46
CA ALA A 289 -7.11 8.82 6.48
C ALA A 289 -8.00 9.84 5.75
N TYR A 290 -7.74 11.13 5.94
CA TYR A 290 -8.45 12.18 5.22
C TYR A 290 -8.24 12.12 3.71
N LEU A 291 -6.99 11.97 3.25
CA LEU A 291 -6.69 11.86 1.82
C LEU A 291 -7.29 10.59 1.19
N ALA A 292 -7.24 9.48 1.89
CA ALA A 292 -7.88 8.24 1.47
C ALA A 292 -9.41 8.35 1.35
N SER A 293 -10.04 9.24 2.13
CA SER A 293 -11.50 9.47 2.08
C SER A 293 -11.95 10.26 0.84
N LYS A 294 -11.03 10.83 0.07
CA LYS A 294 -11.36 11.62 -1.13
C LYS A 294 -11.58 10.72 -2.34
N ASN A 295 -12.44 11.16 -3.24
CA ASN A 295 -12.69 10.45 -4.50
C ASN A 295 -11.46 10.55 -5.42
N PRO A 296 -10.88 9.43 -5.86
CA PRO A 296 -9.73 9.42 -6.75
C PRO A 296 -10.01 9.93 -8.16
#